data_0aa43356bdabb9d97e5d8630f1993942
#
_entry.id   0aa43356bdabb9d97e5d8630f1993942
#
_cell.length_a   1.000
_cell.length_b   1.000
_cell.length_c   1.000
_cell.angle_alpha   90.00
_cell.angle_beta   90.00
_cell.angle_gamma   90.00
#
_symmetry.space_group_name_H-M   'P 1'
#
loop_
_entity.id
_entity.type
_entity.pdbx_description
1 polymer ?
#
loop_
_entity_poly.entity_id
_entity_poly.type
_entity_poly.pdbx_seq_one_letter_code
_entity_poly.pdbx_strand_id
1 'polypeptide(L)' 'MGFVPYGAEMRPPFEVELWKPVDDSPHLLAVTASFEAAEKAYHEAFANLRLGEVVRVRDAVGTLLLSTDANE' A
#
# COMPACT_ATOMS: atom_id res chain seq x y z
N MET A 1 -11.97 6.73 -14.00
CA MET A 1 -11.89 6.27 -13.41
C MET A 1 -11.36 5.53 -13.22
N GLY A 2 -10.92 5.46 -13.18
CA GLY A 2 -10.43 4.56 -13.01
C GLY A 2 -10.50 3.88 -12.34
N PHE A 3 -10.60 3.58 -11.95
CA PHE A 3 -10.81 3.00 -11.27
C PHE A 3 -10.77 1.98 -11.10
N VAL A 4 -10.53 2.02 -10.92
CA VAL A 4 -10.57 0.86 -10.35
C VAL A 4 -11.59 0.11 -10.87
N PRO A 5 -11.33 -0.71 -11.35
CA PRO A 5 -12.26 -1.42 -11.91
C PRO A 5 -13.26 -1.82 -10.99
N TYR A 6 -13.78 -1.54 -11.16
CA TYR A 6 -14.40 -1.84 -10.46
C TYR A 6 -14.77 -2.87 -10.11
N GLY A 7 -14.88 -2.78 -10.45
CA GLY A 7 -15.39 -3.82 -9.91
C GLY A 7 -14.61 -4.47 -9.11
N ALA A 8 -13.65 -4.15 -9.28
CA ALA A 8 -12.77 -4.73 -8.55
C ALA A 8 -13.18 -4.52 -7.25
N GLU A 9 -13.41 -5.47 -6.64
CA GLU A 9 -13.69 -5.34 -5.35
C GLU A 9 -12.45 -5.35 -4.62
N MET A 10 -12.18 -4.31 -3.90
CA MET A 10 -11.07 -4.28 -2.99
C MET A 10 -11.53 -4.97 -1.71
N ARG A 11 -10.89 -6.05 -1.39
CA ARG A 11 -11.34 -6.88 -0.28
C ARG A 11 -10.51 -6.66 0.95
N PRO A 12 -11.14 -6.26 2.07
CA PRO A 12 -10.39 -6.10 3.33
C PRO A 12 -9.97 -7.47 3.85
N PRO A 13 -8.94 -7.50 4.70
CA PRO A 13 -8.22 -6.34 5.22
C PRO A 13 -7.21 -5.81 4.23
N PHE A 14 -6.88 -4.54 4.40
CA PHE A 14 -5.88 -3.88 3.58
C PHE A 14 -4.58 -3.79 4.36
N GLU A 15 -3.47 -4.07 3.69
CA GLU A 15 -2.17 -4.07 4.33
C GLU A 15 -1.32 -2.96 3.75
N VAL A 16 -0.68 -2.21 4.63
CA VAL A 16 0.25 -1.15 4.23
C VAL A 16 1.65 -1.66 4.54
N GLU A 17 2.50 -1.73 3.52
CA GLU A 17 3.81 -2.35 3.62
C GLU A 17 4.90 -1.34 3.33
N LEU A 18 5.99 -1.41 4.10
CA LEU A 18 7.19 -0.63 3.83
C LEU A 18 8.27 -1.56 3.33
N TRP A 19 8.80 -1.26 2.15
CA TRP A 19 9.88 -2.02 1.56
C TRP A 19 11.16 -1.20 1.63
N LYS A 20 12.17 -1.76 2.27
CA LYS A 20 13.46 -1.11 2.39
C LYS A 20 14.45 -1.76 1.44
N PRO A 21 15.41 -0.98 0.94
CA PRO A 21 16.29 -1.51 -0.11
C PRO A 21 17.13 -2.69 0.32
N VAL A 22 17.41 -2.80 1.63
CA VAL A 22 18.28 -3.87 2.09
C VAL A 22 17.52 -5.07 2.61
N ASP A 23 16.20 -5.02 2.64
CA ASP A 23 15.42 -6.10 3.24
C ASP A 23 14.80 -6.95 2.16
N ASP A 24 14.68 -8.24 2.44
CA ASP A 24 14.10 -9.19 1.50
C ASP A 24 12.60 -9.23 1.57
N SER A 25 12.01 -8.71 2.62
CA SER A 25 10.57 -8.77 2.79
C SER A 25 10.08 -7.46 3.37
N PRO A 26 8.81 -7.16 3.18
CA PRO A 26 8.28 -5.89 3.65
C PRO A 26 8.05 -5.89 5.14
N HIS A 27 8.01 -4.68 5.67
CA HIS A 27 7.59 -4.46 7.05
C HIS A 27 6.13 -4.04 7.02
N LEU A 28 5.31 -4.74 7.77
CA LEU A 28 3.89 -4.42 7.81
C LEU A 28 3.68 -3.23 8.72
N LEU A 29 3.17 -2.14 8.15
CA LEU A 29 2.96 -0.91 8.91
C LEU A 29 1.56 -0.85 9.51
N ALA A 30 0.58 -1.37 8.80
CA ALA A 30 -0.80 -1.29 9.25
C ALA A 30 -1.65 -2.33 8.54
N VAL A 31 -2.67 -2.79 9.22
CA VAL A 31 -3.70 -3.63 8.64
C VAL A 31 -5.02 -2.96 8.95
N THR A 32 -5.80 -2.64 7.95
CA THR A 32 -7.01 -1.87 8.16
C THR A 32 -8.21 -2.56 7.52
N ALA A 33 -9.39 -2.23 8.03
CA ALA A 33 -10.62 -2.79 7.50
C ALA A 33 -11.19 -1.95 6.37
N SER A 34 -10.67 -0.75 6.16
CA SER A 34 -11.17 0.11 5.09
C SER A 34 -10.02 0.63 4.27
N PHE A 35 -10.30 0.87 2.99
CA PHE A 35 -9.29 1.42 2.11
C PHE A 35 -8.92 2.84 2.53
N GLU A 36 -9.88 3.62 3.01
CA GLU A 36 -9.58 4.98 3.44
C GLU A 36 -8.56 4.99 4.57
N ALA A 37 -8.69 4.07 5.52
CA ALA A 37 -7.72 4.00 6.62
C ALA A 37 -6.35 3.58 6.10
N ALA A 38 -6.32 2.66 5.15
CA ALA A 38 -5.06 2.23 4.57
C ALA A 38 -4.43 3.37 3.78
N GLU A 39 -5.24 4.12 3.05
CA GLU A 39 -4.73 5.23 2.28
C GLU A 39 -4.14 6.30 3.18
N LYS A 40 -4.78 6.55 4.32
CA LYS A 40 -4.25 7.51 5.28
C LYS A 40 -2.90 7.06 5.81
N ALA A 41 -2.80 5.78 6.18
CA ALA A 41 -1.53 5.26 6.66
C ALA A 41 -0.46 5.31 5.57
N TYR A 42 -0.86 5.06 4.33
CA TYR A 42 0.03 5.16 3.19
C TYR A 42 0.60 6.57 3.04
N HIS A 43 -0.26 7.60 3.14
CA HIS A 43 0.20 8.97 3.00
C HIS A 43 1.09 9.38 4.17
N GLU A 44 0.79 8.91 5.36
CA GLU A 44 1.65 9.22 6.50
C GLU A 44 3.03 8.59 6.33
N ALA A 45 3.06 7.35 5.85
CA ALA A 45 4.33 6.68 5.62
C ALA A 45 5.09 7.36 4.49
N PHE A 46 4.37 7.78 3.46
CA PHE A 46 4.99 8.46 2.33
C PHE A 46 5.72 9.71 2.78
N ALA A 47 5.12 10.45 3.72
CA ALA A 47 5.71 11.69 4.21
C ALA A 47 7.02 11.44 4.97
N ASN A 48 7.25 10.21 5.41
CA ASN A 48 8.44 9.87 6.16
C ASN A 48 9.38 8.93 5.43
N LEU A 49 9.19 8.75 4.14
CA LEU A 49 10.02 7.84 3.39
C LEU A 49 11.44 8.31 3.29
N ARG A 50 12.36 7.36 3.34
CA ARG A 50 13.76 7.61 3.12
C ARG A 50 14.13 7.15 1.73
N LEU A 51 15.32 7.55 1.31
CA LEU A 51 15.79 7.23 -0.02
C LEU A 51 15.80 5.71 -0.22
N GLY A 52 15.19 5.28 -1.29
CA GLY A 52 15.16 3.87 -1.62
C GLY A 52 14.02 3.09 -1.02
N GLU A 53 13.27 3.70 -0.11
CA GLU A 53 12.15 3.01 0.51
C GLU A 53 10.89 3.18 -0.33
N VAL A 54 10.02 2.17 -0.27
CA VAL A 54 8.77 2.16 -1.01
C VAL A 54 7.66 1.73 -0.07
N VAL A 55 6.52 2.40 -0.16
CA VAL A 55 5.32 2.00 0.59
C VAL A 55 4.30 1.49 -0.40
N ARG A 56 3.66 0.38 -0.08
CA ARG A 56 2.65 -0.24 -0.92
C ARG A 56 1.43 -0.60 -0.10
N VAL A 57 0.27 -0.57 -0.75
CA VAL A 57 -0.98 -1.00 -0.14
C VAL A 57 -1.54 -2.15 -0.96
N ARG A 58 -1.88 -3.26 -0.29
CA ARG A 58 -2.46 -4.42 -0.93
C ARG A 58 -3.76 -4.79 -0.24
N ASP A 59 -4.66 -5.43 -0.97
CA ASP A 59 -5.88 -5.92 -0.37
C ASP A 59 -5.69 -7.37 0.11
N ALA A 60 -6.77 -7.99 0.56
CA ALA A 60 -6.69 -9.32 1.14
C ALA A 60 -6.27 -10.38 0.13
N VAL A 61 -6.48 -10.13 -1.14
CA VAL A 61 -6.12 -11.05 -2.18
C VAL A 61 -4.70 -10.83 -2.67
N GLY A 62 -4.07 -9.78 -2.20
CA GLY A 62 -2.71 -9.48 -2.61
C GLY A 62 -2.60 -8.51 -3.77
N THR A 63 -3.72 -7.96 -4.22
CA THR A 63 -3.70 -7.01 -5.32
C THR A 63 -3.06 -5.70 -4.86
N LEU A 64 -2.11 -5.22 -5.65
CA LEU A 64 -1.44 -3.95 -5.33
C LEU A 64 -2.37 -2.82 -5.69
N LEU A 65 -2.69 -1.99 -4.70
CA LEU A 65 -3.61 -0.89 -4.88
C LEU A 65 -2.91 0.45 -5.00
N LEU A 66 -1.88 0.65 -4.20
CA LEU A 66 -1.10 1.89 -4.20
C LEU A 66 0.37 1.55 -4.04
N SER A 67 1.23 2.36 -4.65
CA SER A 67 2.66 2.18 -4.48
C SER A 67 3.38 3.48 -4.80
N THR A 68 4.36 3.83 -3.98
CA THR A 68 5.10 5.06 -4.20
C THR A 68 6.09 4.92 -5.35
N ASP A 69 6.37 3.70 -5.81
CA ASP A 69 7.25 3.52 -6.94
C ASP A 69 6.50 3.14 -8.21
N ALA A 70 5.19 3.26 -8.20
CA ALA A 70 4.40 2.83 -9.35
C ALA A 70 4.21 4.00 -10.26
N ASN A 71 5.23 4.43 -10.86
CA ASN A 71 5.11 5.57 -11.70
C ASN A 71 5.41 5.24 -13.10
N GLU A 72 5.66 4.04 -13.34
CA GLU A 72 6.00 3.72 -14.67
C GLU A 72 4.86 3.14 -15.35
#